data_9221fc896e67f8e886527648c474e491
#
_entry.id   9221fc896e67f8e886527648c474e491
#
_cell.length_a   1.000
_cell.length_b   1.000
_cell.length_c   1.000
_cell.angle_alpha   90.00
_cell.angle_beta   90.00
_cell.angle_gamma   90.00
#
_symmetry.space_group_name_H-M   'P 1'
#
loop_
_entity.id
_entity.type
_entity.pdbx_description
1 polymer ?
#
loop_
_entity_poly.entity_id
_entity_poly.type
_entity_poly.pdbx_seq_one_letter_code
_entity_poly.pdbx_strand_id
1 'polypeptide(L)'
;AFYGFDSIGSAEFYKALFIGTILTATSVSITVKALAEMGKLKTKLGTLIVSAAIIDDVIGIIVLTMVVGMSTGKGGSGQIIAVAVRSALFFVFSGGIGFVIYKIFKRLDAKYKHTQRIPILGLALCMFMAYAAERYFGVADITGAFVAGIILCNIQDADYIERKMNINSYMLFGPVFFAGIGLKTDVSHISPDIILFSVCFVIVGLIAKIIGCGVT
;
A
#
# COMPACT_ATOMS: atom_id res chain seq x y z
N ALA A 1 -23.73 -20.93 -4.35
CA ALA A 1 -23.93 -21.20 -2.93
C ALA A 1 -23.52 -19.96 -2.14
N PHE A 2 -24.50 -19.28 -1.54
CA PHE A 2 -24.23 -18.20 -0.59
C PHE A 2 -23.54 -18.83 0.62
N TYR A 3 -22.36 -18.31 0.97
CA TYR A 3 -21.63 -18.74 2.15
C TYR A 3 -22.50 -18.58 3.39
N GLY A 4 -22.98 -19.69 3.94
CA GLY A 4 -23.60 -19.70 5.26
C GLY A 4 -22.53 -19.31 6.29
N PHE A 5 -22.83 -18.35 7.14
CA PHE A 5 -21.97 -17.97 8.26
C PHE A 5 -22.04 -19.09 9.31
N ASP A 6 -21.25 -20.16 9.14
CA ASP A 6 -21.21 -21.30 10.07
C ASP A 6 -20.36 -20.95 11.25
N SER A 7 -20.19 -20.11 11.93
CA SER A 7 -19.44 -19.73 13.13
C SER A 7 -18.29 -18.75 12.92
N ILE A 8 -18.24 -17.78 13.81
CA ILE A 8 -17.11 -16.85 13.96
C ILE A 8 -15.86 -17.69 14.26
N GLY A 9 -14.88 -17.67 13.31
CA GLY A 9 -13.64 -18.45 13.43
C GLY A 9 -13.48 -19.60 12.43
N SER A 10 -14.46 -19.85 11.56
CA SER A 10 -14.33 -20.83 10.47
C SER A 10 -13.39 -20.33 9.38
N ALA A 11 -12.78 -21.23 8.61
CA ALA A 11 -11.92 -20.87 7.48
C ALA A 11 -12.67 -20.00 6.44
N GLU A 12 -13.97 -20.18 6.30
CA GLU A 12 -14.81 -19.38 5.41
C GLU A 12 -15.05 -17.97 5.93
N PHE A 13 -15.18 -17.80 7.23
CA PHE A 13 -15.24 -16.49 7.86
C PHE A 13 -13.97 -15.68 7.58
N TYR A 14 -12.79 -16.29 7.72
CA TYR A 14 -11.52 -15.58 7.43
C TYR A 14 -11.35 -15.25 5.94
N LYS A 15 -11.83 -16.11 5.03
CA LYS A 15 -11.87 -15.81 3.60
C LYS A 15 -12.78 -14.61 3.30
N ALA A 16 -13.98 -14.58 3.89
CA ALA A 16 -14.90 -13.47 3.73
C ALA A 16 -14.34 -12.16 4.30
N LEU A 17 -13.68 -12.22 5.46
CA LEU A 17 -13.03 -11.09 6.09
C LEU A 17 -11.86 -10.56 5.22
N PHE A 18 -11.07 -11.46 4.65
CA PHE A 18 -9.98 -11.12 3.73
C PHE A 18 -10.52 -10.42 2.47
N ILE A 19 -11.58 -10.97 1.86
CA ILE A 19 -12.24 -10.38 0.69
C ILE A 19 -12.80 -8.99 1.04
N GLY A 20 -13.43 -8.85 2.21
CA GLY A 20 -13.91 -7.55 2.71
C GLY A 20 -12.78 -6.54 2.89
N THR A 21 -11.65 -6.97 3.42
CA THR A 21 -10.48 -6.10 3.60
C THR A 21 -9.90 -5.62 2.26
N ILE A 22 -9.92 -6.46 1.23
CA ILE A 22 -9.50 -6.05 -0.14
C ILE A 22 -10.41 -4.94 -0.68
N LEU A 23 -11.71 -4.98 -0.39
CA LEU A 23 -12.66 -3.94 -0.84
C LEU A 23 -12.42 -2.58 -0.18
N THR A 24 -11.83 -2.52 1.00
CA THR A 24 -11.54 -1.23 1.66
C THR A 24 -10.41 -0.47 1.00
N ALA A 25 -9.48 -1.16 0.33
CA ALA A 25 -8.33 -0.53 -0.32
C ALA A 25 -8.77 0.50 -1.38
N THR A 26 -8.22 1.71 -1.27
CA THR A 26 -8.51 2.84 -2.17
C THR A 26 -7.24 3.30 -2.87
N SER A 27 -7.30 3.57 -4.18
CA SER A 27 -6.13 4.05 -4.92
C SER A 27 -5.87 5.54 -4.65
N VAL A 28 -4.86 5.82 -3.85
CA VAL A 28 -4.38 7.20 -3.59
C VAL A 28 -3.91 7.86 -4.89
N SER A 29 -3.24 7.11 -5.77
CA SER A 29 -2.70 7.64 -7.03
C SER A 29 -3.79 8.18 -7.96
N ILE A 30 -4.93 7.50 -8.06
CA ILE A 30 -6.07 7.96 -8.86
C ILE A 30 -6.66 9.22 -8.24
N THR A 31 -6.83 9.25 -6.93
CA THR A 31 -7.36 10.41 -6.19
C THR A 31 -6.46 11.62 -6.37
N VAL A 32 -5.15 11.47 -6.24
CA VAL A 32 -4.16 12.55 -6.45
C VAL A 32 -4.21 13.07 -7.88
N LYS A 33 -4.26 12.18 -8.88
CA LYS A 33 -4.37 12.59 -10.30
C LYS A 33 -5.66 13.36 -10.56
N ALA A 34 -6.79 12.86 -10.11
CA ALA A 34 -8.08 13.51 -10.28
C ALA A 34 -8.10 14.90 -9.63
N LEU A 35 -7.60 15.03 -8.40
CA LEU A 35 -7.48 16.32 -7.73
C LEU A 35 -6.52 17.28 -8.44
N ALA A 36 -5.43 16.76 -9.00
CA ALA A 36 -4.47 17.56 -9.77
C ALA A 36 -5.09 18.09 -11.07
N GLU A 37 -5.81 17.25 -11.82
CA GLU A 37 -6.51 17.64 -13.05
C GLU A 37 -7.62 18.67 -12.79
N MET A 38 -8.31 18.56 -11.66
CA MET A 38 -9.29 19.57 -11.22
C MET A 38 -8.65 20.84 -10.67
N GLY A 39 -7.33 20.92 -10.56
CA GLY A 39 -6.61 22.06 -9.96
C GLY A 39 -6.85 22.22 -8.46
N LYS A 40 -7.39 21.19 -7.78
CA LYS A 40 -7.80 21.25 -6.36
C LYS A 40 -6.84 20.56 -5.42
N LEU A 41 -5.75 19.98 -5.91
CA LEU A 41 -4.78 19.23 -5.09
C LEU A 41 -4.20 20.06 -3.94
N LYS A 42 -3.88 21.34 -4.19
CA LYS A 42 -3.28 22.25 -3.20
C LYS A 42 -4.31 22.99 -2.33
N THR A 43 -5.60 22.70 -2.47
CA THR A 43 -6.64 23.25 -1.60
C THR A 43 -6.67 22.54 -0.25
N LYS A 44 -7.25 23.17 0.78
CA LYS A 44 -7.44 22.55 2.10
C LYS A 44 -8.17 21.20 1.99
N LEU A 45 -9.20 21.14 1.15
CA LEU A 45 -9.96 19.91 0.91
C LEU A 45 -9.13 18.85 0.21
N GLY A 46 -8.37 19.22 -0.83
CA GLY A 46 -7.47 18.30 -1.53
C GLY A 46 -6.40 17.71 -0.60
N THR A 47 -5.79 18.56 0.21
CA THR A 47 -4.79 18.11 1.21
C THR A 47 -5.42 17.18 2.24
N LEU A 48 -6.64 17.47 2.71
CA LEU A 48 -7.36 16.61 3.65
C LEU A 48 -7.65 15.23 3.07
N ILE A 49 -8.19 15.19 1.83
CA ILE A 49 -8.50 13.94 1.14
C ILE A 49 -7.24 13.08 0.94
N VAL A 50 -6.14 13.69 0.48
CA VAL A 50 -4.88 12.95 0.28
C VAL A 50 -4.31 12.45 1.61
N SER A 51 -4.36 13.27 2.66
CA SER A 51 -3.89 12.85 3.99
C SER A 51 -4.73 11.70 4.54
N ALA A 52 -6.06 11.76 4.40
CA ALA A 52 -6.95 10.69 4.83
C ALA A 52 -6.68 9.39 4.05
N ALA A 53 -6.46 9.48 2.74
CA ALA A 53 -6.15 8.32 1.91
C ALA A 53 -4.81 7.66 2.28
N ILE A 54 -3.81 8.45 2.65
CA ILE A 54 -2.52 7.93 3.14
C ILE A 54 -2.70 7.19 4.48
N ILE A 55 -3.51 7.74 5.38
CA ILE A 55 -3.80 7.10 6.68
C ILE A 55 -4.59 5.81 6.46
N ASP A 56 -5.56 5.81 5.55
CA ASP A 56 -6.36 4.64 5.17
C ASP A 56 -5.47 3.51 4.66
N ASP A 57 -4.49 3.79 3.80
CA ASP A 57 -3.53 2.80 3.32
C ASP A 57 -2.74 2.14 4.46
N VAL A 58 -2.26 2.94 5.41
CA VAL A 58 -1.52 2.41 6.57
C VAL A 58 -2.42 1.53 7.44
N ILE A 59 -3.64 1.97 7.70
CA ILE A 59 -4.63 1.19 8.48
C ILE A 59 -4.99 -0.09 7.71
N GLY A 60 -5.23 0.01 6.39
CA GLY A 60 -5.56 -1.13 5.53
C GLY A 60 -4.48 -2.21 5.55
N ILE A 61 -3.20 -1.84 5.51
CA ILE A 61 -2.08 -2.78 5.59
C ILE A 61 -2.03 -3.46 6.97
N ILE A 62 -2.25 -2.73 8.05
CA ILE A 62 -2.29 -3.28 9.41
C ILE A 62 -3.43 -4.30 9.53
N VAL A 63 -4.64 -3.93 9.08
CA VAL A 63 -5.82 -4.81 9.10
C VAL A 63 -5.59 -6.05 8.25
N LEU A 64 -5.05 -5.89 7.03
CA LEU A 64 -4.73 -7.02 6.14
C LEU A 64 -3.74 -7.98 6.80
N THR A 65 -2.69 -7.45 7.42
CA THR A 65 -1.67 -8.26 8.10
C THR A 65 -2.28 -9.03 9.28
N MET A 66 -3.20 -8.41 10.03
CA MET A 66 -3.94 -9.08 11.10
C MET A 66 -4.83 -10.20 10.56
N VAL A 67 -5.61 -9.93 9.51
CA VAL A 67 -6.52 -10.92 8.91
C VAL A 67 -5.75 -12.12 8.36
N VAL A 68 -4.64 -11.90 7.66
CA VAL A 68 -3.77 -12.97 7.15
C VAL A 68 -3.15 -13.75 8.30
N GLY A 69 -2.69 -13.09 9.35
CA GLY A 69 -2.15 -13.73 10.54
C GLY A 69 -3.17 -14.64 11.25
N MET A 70 -4.43 -14.21 11.33
CA MET A 70 -5.53 -14.99 11.91
C MET A 70 -5.90 -16.18 11.02
N SER A 71 -5.92 -16.02 9.71
CA SER A 71 -6.31 -17.07 8.76
C SER A 71 -5.30 -18.22 8.67
N THR A 72 -4.04 -17.98 8.96
CA THR A 72 -2.98 -18.99 8.92
C THR A 72 -2.96 -19.92 10.14
N GLY A 73 -3.98 -19.86 11.01
CA GLY A 73 -4.12 -20.74 12.18
C GLY A 73 -3.08 -20.52 13.28
N LYS A 74 -2.20 -19.56 13.08
CA LYS A 74 -1.21 -19.12 14.05
C LYS A 74 -1.75 -17.97 14.92
N GLY A 75 -3.05 -17.70 14.89
CA GLY A 75 -3.73 -16.57 15.50
C GLY A 75 -4.13 -16.76 16.96
N GLY A 76 -3.24 -17.12 17.84
CA GLY A 76 -3.45 -16.88 19.27
C GLY A 76 -3.41 -15.37 19.55
N SER A 77 -4.16 -14.89 20.57
CA SER A 77 -4.16 -13.47 20.99
C SER A 77 -2.76 -12.89 21.17
N GLY A 78 -1.77 -13.71 21.54
CA GLY A 78 -0.36 -13.34 21.62
C GLY A 78 0.28 -12.99 20.27
N GLN A 79 -0.22 -13.53 19.16
CA GLN A 79 0.36 -13.24 17.84
C GLN A 79 -0.18 -11.93 17.24
N ILE A 80 -1.43 -11.59 17.49
CA ILE A 80 -2.00 -10.29 17.11
C ILE A 80 -1.22 -9.18 17.80
N ILE A 81 -0.96 -9.34 19.10
CA ILE A 81 -0.13 -8.42 19.88
C ILE A 81 1.28 -8.37 19.32
N ALA A 82 1.88 -9.52 18.98
CA ALA A 82 3.22 -9.57 18.40
C ALA A 82 3.31 -8.85 17.04
N VAL A 83 2.30 -8.98 16.17
CA VAL A 83 2.22 -8.25 14.90
C VAL A 83 2.09 -6.76 15.15
N ALA A 84 1.19 -6.33 16.04
CA ALA A 84 1.02 -4.93 16.38
C ALA A 84 2.32 -4.30 16.97
N VAL A 85 2.98 -5.02 17.88
CA VAL A 85 4.26 -4.59 18.47
C VAL A 85 5.37 -4.52 17.40
N ARG A 86 5.48 -5.51 16.52
CA ARG A 86 6.46 -5.49 15.43
C ARG A 86 6.20 -4.33 14.45
N SER A 87 4.95 -4.06 14.12
CA SER A 87 4.58 -2.91 13.29
C SER A 87 4.94 -1.59 13.97
N ALA A 88 4.63 -1.44 15.27
CA ALA A 88 5.02 -0.26 16.03
C ALA A 88 6.56 -0.10 16.10
N LEU A 89 7.30 -1.19 16.35
CA LEU A 89 8.76 -1.20 16.33
C LEU A 89 9.33 -0.82 14.97
N PHE A 90 8.70 -1.27 13.88
CA PHE A 90 9.09 -0.88 12.54
C PHE A 90 8.96 0.64 12.34
N PHE A 91 7.86 1.26 12.75
CA PHE A 91 7.69 2.71 12.62
C PHE A 91 8.69 3.50 13.48
N VAL A 92 8.99 3.04 14.69
CA VAL A 92 10.03 3.67 15.55
C VAL A 92 11.41 3.53 14.90
N PHE A 93 11.75 2.35 14.44
CA PHE A 93 13.01 2.07 13.74
C PHE A 93 13.14 2.91 12.47
N SER A 94 12.10 2.94 11.66
CA SER A 94 12.08 3.70 10.40
C SER A 94 12.13 5.20 10.63
N GLY A 95 11.53 5.71 11.71
CA GLY A 95 11.64 7.12 12.13
C GLY A 95 13.08 7.48 12.52
N GLY A 96 13.74 6.63 13.31
CA GLY A 96 15.14 6.84 13.72
C GLY A 96 16.13 6.77 12.55
N ILE A 97 16.06 5.70 11.77
CA ILE A 97 16.91 5.54 10.57
C ILE A 97 16.53 6.55 9.50
N GLY A 98 15.25 6.84 9.33
CA GLY A 98 14.75 7.83 8.38
C GLY A 98 15.36 9.22 8.61
N PHE A 99 15.48 9.63 9.86
CA PHE A 99 16.15 10.89 10.21
C PHE A 99 17.63 10.90 9.81
N VAL A 100 18.33 9.80 10.01
CA VAL A 100 19.76 9.68 9.62
C VAL A 100 19.87 9.70 8.08
N ILE A 101 19.04 8.93 7.40
CA ILE A 101 19.01 8.85 5.94
C ILE A 101 18.63 10.21 5.32
N TYR A 102 17.63 10.88 5.86
CA TYR A 102 17.26 12.24 5.45
C TYR A 102 18.46 13.19 5.53
N LYS A 103 19.23 13.15 6.63
CA LYS A 103 20.42 14.00 6.79
C LYS A 103 21.51 13.66 5.77
N ILE A 104 21.69 12.39 5.43
CA ILE A 104 22.63 11.94 4.40
C ILE A 104 22.17 12.42 3.02
N PHE A 105 20.90 12.17 2.67
CA PHE A 105 20.35 12.60 1.38
C PHE A 105 20.36 14.11 1.23
N LYS A 106 20.04 14.86 2.27
CA LYS A 106 20.13 16.34 2.25
C LYS A 106 21.55 16.85 1.96
N ARG A 107 22.57 16.17 2.47
CA ARG A 107 23.99 16.51 2.16
C ARG A 107 24.37 16.11 0.74
N LEU A 108 23.90 14.96 0.27
CA LEU A 108 24.14 14.48 -1.10
C LEU A 108 23.46 15.40 -2.12
N ASP A 109 22.23 15.79 -1.85
CA ASP A 109 21.42 16.68 -2.67
C ASP A 109 22.08 18.06 -2.83
N ALA A 110 22.57 18.63 -1.73
CA ALA A 110 23.31 19.90 -1.76
C ALA A 110 24.59 19.83 -2.61
N LYS A 111 25.24 18.65 -2.71
CA LYS A 111 26.49 18.46 -3.46
C LYS A 111 26.26 18.05 -4.92
N TYR A 112 25.16 17.34 -5.22
CA TYR A 112 24.90 16.70 -6.51
C TYR A 112 23.50 17.03 -7.05
N LYS A 113 23.12 18.31 -7.11
CA LYS A 113 21.81 18.74 -7.60
C LYS A 113 21.49 18.19 -9.00
N HIS A 114 20.29 17.68 -9.18
CA HIS A 114 19.73 17.16 -10.44
C HIS A 114 20.57 16.05 -11.10
N THR A 115 21.35 15.31 -10.33
CA THR A 115 22.16 14.21 -10.84
C THR A 115 21.36 12.90 -10.81
N GLN A 116 21.51 12.05 -11.81
CA GLN A 116 20.83 10.74 -11.88
C GLN A 116 21.15 9.81 -10.69
N ARG A 117 22.19 10.09 -9.94
CA ARG A 117 22.58 9.31 -8.74
C ARG A 117 21.54 9.37 -7.63
N ILE A 118 20.88 10.52 -7.44
CA ILE A 118 19.91 10.71 -6.36
C ILE A 118 18.67 9.81 -6.54
N PRO A 119 18.01 9.76 -7.72
CA PRO A 119 16.92 8.81 -7.95
C PRO A 119 17.34 7.34 -7.81
N ILE A 120 18.54 6.97 -8.25
CA ILE A 120 19.04 5.59 -8.12
C ILE A 120 19.20 5.22 -6.64
N LEU A 121 19.81 6.10 -5.84
CA LEU A 121 19.92 5.90 -4.39
C LEU A 121 18.55 5.88 -3.71
N GLY A 122 17.61 6.70 -4.18
CA GLY A 122 16.23 6.71 -3.70
C GLY A 122 15.54 5.38 -3.96
N LEU A 123 15.69 4.81 -5.17
CA LEU A 123 15.16 3.49 -5.48
C LEU A 123 15.83 2.39 -4.63
N ALA A 124 17.14 2.44 -4.47
CA ALA A 124 17.87 1.50 -3.62
C ALA A 124 17.39 1.57 -2.16
N LEU A 125 17.14 2.78 -1.64
CA LEU A 125 16.55 2.98 -0.32
C LEU A 125 15.16 2.38 -0.23
N CYS A 126 14.31 2.59 -1.23
CA CYS A 126 12.96 2.03 -1.29
C CYS A 126 12.99 0.51 -1.21
N MET A 127 13.83 -0.15 -2.04
CA MET A 127 13.99 -1.60 -2.03
C MET A 127 14.57 -2.11 -0.70
N PHE A 128 15.53 -1.41 -0.13
CA PHE A 128 16.12 -1.77 1.15
C PHE A 128 15.10 -1.70 2.30
N MET A 129 14.32 -0.61 2.35
CA MET A 129 13.29 -0.43 3.38
C MET A 129 12.15 -1.43 3.23
N ALA A 130 11.73 -1.75 1.99
CA ALA A 130 10.76 -2.79 1.70
C ALA A 130 11.25 -4.16 2.20
N TYR A 131 12.47 -4.55 1.84
CA TYR A 131 13.08 -5.78 2.31
C TYR A 131 13.22 -5.84 3.83
N ALA A 132 13.66 -4.74 4.46
CA ALA A 132 13.81 -4.67 5.91
C ALA A 132 12.47 -4.81 6.63
N ALA A 133 11.40 -4.16 6.14
CA ALA A 133 10.05 -4.27 6.68
C ALA A 133 9.56 -5.72 6.70
N GLU A 134 9.69 -6.41 5.57
CA GLU A 134 9.22 -7.78 5.45
C GLU A 134 10.10 -8.77 6.22
N ARG A 135 11.42 -8.70 6.05
CA ARG A 135 12.37 -9.71 6.57
C ARG A 135 12.57 -9.63 8.08
N TYR A 136 12.68 -8.42 8.64
CA TYR A 136 13.02 -8.24 10.05
C TYR A 136 11.80 -7.98 10.93
N PHE A 137 10.79 -7.32 10.39
CA PHE A 137 9.61 -6.94 11.18
C PHE A 137 8.36 -7.73 10.82
N GLY A 138 8.35 -8.44 9.69
CA GLY A 138 7.17 -9.17 9.22
C GLY A 138 6.00 -8.24 8.85
N VAL A 139 6.32 -6.99 8.51
CA VAL A 139 5.37 -5.98 8.01
C VAL A 139 5.43 -6.01 6.49
N ALA A 140 4.33 -5.71 5.81
CA ALA A 140 4.28 -5.71 4.35
C ALA A 140 5.38 -4.80 3.74
N ASP A 141 6.03 -5.28 2.70
CA ASP A 141 7.09 -4.60 1.95
C ASP A 141 6.67 -3.21 1.46
N ILE A 142 5.43 -3.07 1.03
CA ILE A 142 4.84 -1.79 0.61
C ILE A 142 4.92 -0.72 1.71
N THR A 143 4.79 -1.10 2.99
CA THR A 143 4.92 -0.15 4.11
C THR A 143 6.35 0.40 4.20
N GLY A 144 7.34 -0.46 3.98
CA GLY A 144 8.75 -0.05 3.93
C GLY A 144 9.04 0.91 2.78
N ALA A 145 8.52 0.60 1.59
CA ALA A 145 8.62 1.45 0.42
C ALA A 145 7.95 2.81 0.64
N PHE A 146 6.77 2.82 1.27
CA PHE A 146 6.04 4.04 1.60
C PHE A 146 6.83 4.96 2.55
N VAL A 147 7.41 4.40 3.61
CA VAL A 147 8.26 5.17 4.54
C VAL A 147 9.49 5.75 3.83
N ALA A 148 10.12 4.99 2.93
CA ALA A 148 11.20 5.51 2.11
C ALA A 148 10.75 6.72 1.25
N GLY A 149 9.55 6.65 0.69
CA GLY A 149 8.92 7.77 -0.03
C GLY A 149 8.73 9.00 0.86
N ILE A 150 8.24 8.84 2.10
CA ILE A 150 8.09 9.94 3.06
C ILE A 150 9.44 10.59 3.39
N ILE A 151 10.50 9.80 3.52
CA ILE A 151 11.86 10.34 3.77
C ILE A 151 12.32 11.18 2.58
N LEU A 152 12.11 10.67 1.36
CA LEU A 152 12.55 11.31 0.12
C LEU A 152 11.72 12.54 -0.26
N CYS A 153 10.45 12.63 0.11
CA CYS A 153 9.62 13.79 -0.21
C CYS A 153 10.05 15.08 0.50
N ASN A 154 10.89 14.98 1.54
CA ASN A 154 11.39 16.12 2.31
C ASN A 154 12.73 16.69 1.80
N ILE A 155 13.30 16.17 0.72
CA ILE A 155 14.55 16.69 0.10
C ILE A 155 14.24 17.66 -1.03
N GLN A 156 15.22 18.50 -1.42
CA GLN A 156 15.01 19.55 -2.42
C GLN A 156 14.71 18.99 -3.82
N ASP A 157 15.34 17.87 -4.18
CA ASP A 157 15.15 17.18 -5.47
C ASP A 157 13.99 16.17 -5.47
N ALA A 158 13.03 16.26 -4.52
CA ALA A 158 11.90 15.36 -4.44
C ALA A 158 11.10 15.28 -5.75
N ASP A 159 10.77 16.41 -6.37
CA ASP A 159 10.07 16.47 -7.66
C ASP A 159 10.86 15.81 -8.80
N TYR A 160 12.18 15.90 -8.76
CA TYR A 160 13.05 15.26 -9.75
C TYR A 160 13.05 13.74 -9.57
N ILE A 161 13.12 13.26 -8.33
CA ILE A 161 13.01 11.83 -7.99
C ILE A 161 11.64 11.30 -8.42
N GLU A 162 10.57 12.00 -8.08
CA GLU A 162 9.20 11.62 -8.42
C GLU A 162 9.04 11.42 -9.93
N ARG A 163 9.47 12.40 -10.74
CA ARG A 163 9.41 12.27 -12.21
C ARG A 163 10.18 11.06 -12.73
N LYS A 164 11.38 10.78 -12.19
CA LYS A 164 12.18 9.62 -12.60
C LYS A 164 11.56 8.30 -12.14
N MET A 165 11.01 8.26 -10.93
CA MET A 165 10.31 7.07 -10.40
C MET A 165 9.03 6.80 -11.19
N ASN A 166 8.26 7.83 -11.55
CA ASN A 166 7.05 7.68 -12.36
C ASN A 166 7.36 7.07 -13.74
N ILE A 167 8.45 7.50 -14.40
CA ILE A 167 8.87 6.93 -15.67
C ILE A 167 9.22 5.45 -15.51
N ASN A 168 10.04 5.09 -14.51
CA ASN A 168 10.41 3.70 -14.24
C ASN A 168 9.20 2.84 -13.86
N SER A 169 8.32 3.38 -13.04
CA SER A 169 7.09 2.71 -12.64
C SER A 169 6.21 2.40 -13.84
N TYR A 170 6.03 3.36 -14.74
CA TYR A 170 5.19 3.19 -15.91
C TYR A 170 5.80 2.30 -16.98
N MET A 171 7.11 2.43 -17.25
CA MET A 171 7.79 1.71 -18.34
C MET A 171 8.23 0.30 -17.96
N LEU A 172 8.59 0.05 -16.71
CA LEU A 172 9.18 -1.22 -16.29
C LEU A 172 8.32 -1.93 -15.24
N PHE A 173 8.10 -1.31 -14.07
CA PHE A 173 7.46 -2.02 -12.95
C PHE A 173 6.00 -2.32 -13.21
N GLY A 174 5.24 -1.41 -13.81
CA GLY A 174 3.83 -1.63 -14.13
C GLY A 174 3.62 -2.80 -15.10
N PRO A 175 4.24 -2.80 -16.30
CA PRO A 175 4.12 -3.93 -17.23
C PRO A 175 4.58 -5.27 -16.63
N VAL A 176 5.70 -5.30 -15.92
CA VAL A 176 6.20 -6.52 -15.26
C VAL A 176 5.22 -7.03 -14.20
N PHE A 177 4.65 -6.13 -13.42
CA PHE A 177 3.65 -6.46 -12.39
C PHE A 177 2.39 -7.08 -13.03
N PHE A 178 1.81 -6.43 -14.03
CA PHE A 178 0.62 -6.95 -14.69
C PHE A 178 0.88 -8.25 -15.46
N ALA A 179 2.02 -8.38 -16.14
CA ALA A 179 2.42 -9.62 -16.78
C ALA A 179 2.60 -10.74 -15.73
N GLY A 180 3.21 -10.45 -14.60
CA GLY A 180 3.38 -11.39 -13.50
C GLY A 180 2.05 -11.88 -12.90
N ILE A 181 1.06 -11.00 -12.75
CA ILE A 181 -0.29 -11.37 -12.33
C ILE A 181 -0.96 -12.26 -13.40
N GLY A 182 -0.89 -11.84 -14.67
CA GLY A 182 -1.49 -12.60 -15.75
C GLY A 182 -0.93 -14.00 -15.87
N LEU A 183 0.39 -14.16 -15.74
CA LEU A 183 1.04 -15.48 -15.78
C LEU A 183 0.70 -16.37 -14.57
N LYS A 184 0.40 -15.79 -13.42
CA LYS A 184 0.00 -16.52 -12.21
C LYS A 184 -1.50 -16.82 -12.16
N THR A 185 -2.30 -16.18 -13.01
CA THR A 185 -3.75 -16.37 -13.05
C THR A 185 -4.09 -17.58 -13.91
N ASP A 186 -4.58 -18.65 -13.28
CA ASP A 186 -5.08 -19.81 -13.99
C ASP A 186 -6.53 -19.59 -14.43
N VAL A 187 -6.69 -19.36 -15.72
CA VAL A 187 -8.02 -19.10 -16.35
C VAL A 187 -8.77 -20.40 -16.66
N SER A 188 -8.09 -21.56 -16.59
CA SER A 188 -8.64 -22.86 -17.00
C SER A 188 -9.77 -23.36 -16.10
N HIS A 189 -9.84 -22.87 -14.87
CA HIS A 189 -10.81 -23.29 -13.85
C HIS A 189 -11.85 -22.21 -13.52
N ILE A 190 -12.05 -21.21 -14.37
CA ILE A 190 -13.06 -20.18 -14.15
C ILE A 190 -14.45 -20.77 -14.42
N SER A 191 -15.19 -21.09 -13.37
CA SER A 191 -16.60 -21.45 -13.48
C SER A 191 -17.48 -20.21 -13.68
N PRO A 192 -18.68 -20.37 -14.30
CA PRO A 192 -19.65 -19.28 -14.44
C PRO A 192 -20.01 -18.60 -13.11
N ASP A 193 -20.00 -19.36 -12.03
CA ASP A 193 -20.28 -18.87 -10.65
C ASP A 193 -19.21 -17.89 -10.17
N ILE A 194 -17.94 -18.13 -10.52
CA ILE A 194 -16.83 -17.23 -10.18
C ILE A 194 -16.95 -15.92 -10.95
N ILE A 195 -17.37 -15.98 -12.22
CA ILE A 195 -17.59 -14.77 -13.03
C ILE A 195 -18.71 -13.93 -12.44
N LEU A 196 -19.84 -14.55 -12.11
CA LEU A 196 -20.97 -13.87 -11.49
C LEU A 196 -20.57 -13.23 -10.15
N PHE A 197 -19.85 -13.98 -9.30
CA PHE A 197 -19.31 -13.45 -8.04
C PHE A 197 -18.40 -12.24 -8.26
N SER A 198 -17.49 -12.32 -9.25
CA SER A 198 -16.55 -11.23 -9.55
C SER A 198 -17.26 -9.96 -10.00
N VAL A 199 -18.28 -10.11 -10.86
CA VAL A 199 -19.09 -8.97 -11.31
C VAL A 199 -19.85 -8.33 -10.14
N CYS A 200 -20.52 -9.15 -9.32
CA CYS A 200 -21.22 -8.67 -8.12
C CYS A 200 -20.25 -7.97 -7.16
N PHE A 201 -19.07 -8.54 -6.96
CA PHE A 201 -18.03 -7.98 -6.10
C PHE A 201 -17.58 -6.58 -6.55
N VAL A 202 -17.33 -6.41 -7.87
CA VAL A 202 -16.97 -5.10 -8.42
C VAL A 202 -18.11 -4.09 -8.27
N ILE A 203 -19.35 -4.49 -8.54
CA ILE A 203 -20.53 -3.61 -8.39
C ILE A 203 -20.69 -3.18 -6.93
N VAL A 204 -20.62 -4.11 -5.99
CA VAL A 204 -20.73 -3.82 -4.55
C VAL A 204 -19.60 -2.88 -4.11
N GLY A 205 -18.36 -3.12 -4.56
CA GLY A 205 -17.22 -2.27 -4.27
C GLY A 205 -17.39 -0.83 -4.77
N LEU A 206 -17.91 -0.66 -6.00
CA LEU A 206 -18.21 0.66 -6.55
C LEU A 206 -19.30 1.39 -5.77
N ILE A 207 -20.41 0.70 -5.50
CA ILE A 207 -21.53 1.28 -4.76
C ILE A 207 -21.11 1.69 -3.34
N ALA A 208 -20.38 0.80 -2.64
CA ALA A 208 -19.89 1.07 -1.29
C ALA A 208 -18.99 2.32 -1.24
N LYS A 209 -18.10 2.48 -2.23
CA LYS A 209 -17.22 3.67 -2.32
C LYS A 209 -18.01 4.94 -2.67
N ILE A 210 -18.96 4.87 -3.60
CA ILE A 210 -19.81 6.02 -3.97
C ILE A 210 -20.64 6.48 -2.75
N ILE A 211 -21.25 5.54 -2.02
CA ILE A 211 -22.05 5.86 -0.84
C ILE A 211 -21.13 6.39 0.28
N GLY A 212 -20.03 5.71 0.57
CA GLY A 212 -19.10 6.11 1.64
C GLY A 212 -18.48 7.48 1.43
N CYS A 213 -18.10 7.82 0.20
CA CYS A 213 -17.54 9.14 -0.12
C CYS A 213 -18.63 10.21 -0.36
N GLY A 214 -19.87 9.81 -0.68
CA GLY A 214 -20.96 10.74 -0.97
C GLY A 214 -21.74 11.19 0.26
N VAL A 215 -21.62 10.49 1.39
CA VAL A 215 -22.30 10.82 2.66
C VAL A 215 -21.41 11.67 3.57
N THR A 216 -20.09 11.76 3.29
CA THR A 216 -19.13 12.60 4.01
C THR A 216 -18.97 13.96 3.36
#